data_3dc521f4e8d19c47d63e4c6cf1b13d8e
#
_entry.id   3dc521f4e8d19c47d63e4c6cf1b13d8e
#
_cell.length_a   1.000
_cell.length_b   1.000
_cell.length_c   1.000
_cell.angle_alpha   90.00
_cell.angle_beta   90.00
_cell.angle_gamma   90.00
#
_symmetry.space_group_name_H-M   'P 1'
#
loop_
_entity.id
_entity.type
_entity.pdbx_description
1 polymer ?
#
loop_
_entity_poly.entity_id
_entity_poly.type
_entity_poly.pdbx_seq_one_letter_code
_entity_poly.pdbx_strand_id
1 'polypeptide(L)'
;MKNQLSHLFCSLLSILSILPQPILSQTPIKPAPEPNKIAITFDDLPLNGRQTSVVLQHKMTRRLIHTICANQIAAVGFVNEAQLFQYGEIDRRVELLKLWVDAGLELGNHTYSHPSLHETPVDVFTEDIIRGETVTKMLLKPKQLPLRYFRHPYLRVGQSMETRTQIESFLKHRGYTIAPVTIENSDWMFNALYTPAKLAGNKQDMKSVSEAYLTYTETMFEYYEKLSQDILGRQVRHILLLHANELNADYFDELVSLMKKRGYSFISLEEALADPGYLQTDTYVGKGGISWLHRWAISKGLKPGLLGKPEPPADIQKSFDQLGY
;
A
#
# COMPACT_ATOMS: atom_id res chain seq x y z
N MET A 1 95.99 45.76 0.86
CA MET A 1 95.27 46.42 -0.20
C MET A 1 93.84 45.84 -0.24
N LYS A 2 92.86 46.77 -0.28
CA LYS A 2 91.46 46.57 -0.45
C LYS A 2 90.57 46.30 0.76
N ASN A 3 89.83 47.35 1.07
CA ASN A 3 88.75 47.54 2.01
C ASN A 3 87.54 46.59 1.82
N GLN A 4 86.98 46.17 2.93
CA GLN A 4 85.57 45.68 2.93
C GLN A 4 84.73 46.62 3.81
N LEU A 5 83.76 47.29 3.18
CA LEU A 5 82.70 47.98 3.91
C LEU A 5 81.55 46.93 4.22
N SER A 6 81.26 46.87 5.51
CA SER A 6 80.05 46.10 5.99
C SER A 6 78.87 47.06 6.04
N HIS A 7 77.79 46.71 5.32
CA HIS A 7 76.46 47.32 5.43
C HIS A 7 75.62 46.55 6.44
N LEU A 8 75.21 47.17 7.51
CA LEU A 8 74.24 46.72 8.49
C LEU A 8 72.83 46.96 7.88
N PHE A 9 72.08 45.90 7.61
CA PHE A 9 70.67 45.98 7.30
C PHE A 9 69.86 45.73 8.57
N CYS A 10 69.12 46.73 9.03
CA CYS A 10 68.20 46.68 10.14
C CYS A 10 66.83 46.16 9.64
N SER A 11 66.47 44.90 9.94
CA SER A 11 65.18 44.34 9.61
C SER A 11 64.15 44.68 10.69
N LEU A 12 63.20 45.56 10.36
CA LEU A 12 61.97 45.76 11.17
C LEU A 12 61.05 44.58 11.01
N LEU A 13 60.87 43.80 12.05
CA LEU A 13 59.83 42.77 12.16
C LEU A 13 58.50 43.45 12.52
N SER A 14 57.57 43.53 11.55
CA SER A 14 56.20 43.95 11.80
C SER A 14 55.43 42.76 12.38
N ILE A 15 55.09 42.79 13.66
CA ILE A 15 54.20 41.79 14.32
C ILE A 15 52.78 42.14 13.92
N LEU A 16 52.21 41.33 13.01
CA LEU A 16 50.80 41.39 12.62
C LEU A 16 49.97 40.65 13.69
N SER A 17 49.28 41.39 14.56
CA SER A 17 48.37 40.83 15.56
C SER A 17 47.11 40.32 14.86
N ILE A 18 46.98 38.98 14.73
CA ILE A 18 45.78 38.33 14.25
C ILE A 18 44.77 38.33 15.39
N LEU A 19 43.75 39.17 15.32
CA LEU A 19 42.59 39.12 16.21
C LEU A 19 41.74 37.88 15.86
N PRO A 20 41.30 37.10 16.84
CA PRO A 20 40.44 35.96 16.62
C PRO A 20 39.07 36.47 16.07
N GLN A 21 38.69 36.00 14.90
CA GLN A 21 37.36 36.23 14.34
C GLN A 21 36.31 35.43 15.17
N PRO A 22 35.13 36.01 15.49
CA PRO A 22 34.10 35.29 16.16
C PRO A 22 33.60 34.14 15.26
N ILE A 23 33.67 32.91 15.75
CA ILE A 23 33.04 31.73 15.12
C ILE A 23 31.54 31.97 15.22
N LEU A 24 30.93 32.36 14.13
CA LEU A 24 29.47 32.37 13.98
C LEU A 24 29.00 30.93 14.19
N SER A 25 28.35 30.68 15.34
CA SER A 25 27.68 29.45 15.63
C SER A 25 26.62 29.23 14.53
N GLN A 26 26.89 28.33 13.59
CA GLN A 26 25.89 27.88 12.63
C GLN A 26 24.86 27.08 13.44
N THR A 27 23.66 27.63 13.59
CA THR A 27 22.51 26.88 14.06
C THR A 27 22.40 25.63 13.20
N PRO A 28 22.32 24.40 13.77
CA PRO A 28 22.19 23.20 12.97
C PRO A 28 20.92 23.34 12.12
N ILE A 29 21.10 23.33 10.82
CA ILE A 29 19.98 23.29 9.84
C ILE A 29 19.25 21.99 10.15
N LYS A 30 18.04 22.12 10.71
CA LYS A 30 17.15 20.96 10.92
C LYS A 30 16.96 20.33 9.54
N PRO A 31 17.31 19.05 9.34
CA PRO A 31 17.13 18.41 8.05
C PRO A 31 15.66 18.55 7.63
N ALA A 32 15.44 18.82 6.36
CA ALA A 32 14.08 18.85 5.81
C ALA A 32 13.39 17.54 6.17
N PRO A 33 12.10 17.56 6.57
CA PRO A 33 11.38 16.34 6.88
C PRO A 33 11.47 15.39 5.67
N GLU A 34 11.85 14.13 5.91
CA GLU A 34 11.85 13.12 4.85
C GLU A 34 10.44 13.05 4.24
N PRO A 35 10.32 12.91 2.91
CA PRO A 35 9.03 12.79 2.25
C PRO A 35 8.29 11.57 2.80
N ASN A 36 6.97 11.68 2.93
CA ASN A 36 6.14 10.54 3.28
C ASN A 36 6.34 9.43 2.23
N LYS A 37 6.44 8.19 2.67
CA LYS A 37 6.70 7.03 1.80
C LYS A 37 5.50 6.11 1.78
N ILE A 38 5.13 5.60 0.59
CA ILE A 38 3.96 4.75 0.43
C ILE A 38 4.21 3.64 -0.60
N ALA A 39 3.88 2.41 -0.22
CA ALA A 39 3.78 1.28 -1.14
C ALA A 39 2.32 1.08 -1.56
N ILE A 40 2.11 0.78 -2.84
CA ILE A 40 0.79 0.59 -3.42
C ILE A 40 0.52 -0.90 -3.60
N THR A 41 -0.63 -1.36 -3.12
CA THR A 41 -1.05 -2.75 -3.28
C THR A 41 -2.49 -2.82 -3.80
N PHE A 42 -2.76 -3.83 -4.63
CA PHE A 42 -4.08 -4.10 -5.19
C PHE A 42 -4.52 -5.50 -4.80
N ASP A 43 -5.64 -5.62 -4.12
CA ASP A 43 -6.22 -6.90 -3.74
C ASP A 43 -7.23 -7.38 -4.80
N ASP A 44 -7.62 -8.64 -4.72
CA ASP A 44 -8.64 -9.31 -5.53
C ASP A 44 -8.35 -9.39 -7.04
N LEU A 45 -7.08 -9.54 -7.42
CA LEU A 45 -6.78 -9.81 -8.81
C LEU A 45 -7.43 -11.15 -9.29
N PRO A 46 -7.95 -11.20 -10.52
CA PRO A 46 -7.88 -10.19 -11.56
C PRO A 46 -8.93 -9.09 -11.47
N LEU A 47 -9.99 -9.22 -10.65
CA LEU A 47 -11.07 -8.24 -10.58
C LEU A 47 -11.75 -8.24 -9.20
N ASN A 48 -11.90 -7.08 -8.60
CA ASN A 48 -12.79 -6.84 -7.46
C ASN A 48 -14.14 -6.27 -7.93
N GLY A 49 -15.22 -6.84 -7.43
CA GLY A 49 -16.59 -6.36 -7.65
C GLY A 49 -17.35 -7.15 -8.70
N ARG A 50 -18.33 -6.50 -9.33
CA ARG A 50 -19.24 -7.16 -10.27
C ARG A 50 -18.49 -7.74 -11.47
N GLN A 51 -18.76 -9.00 -11.78
CA GLN A 51 -18.21 -9.65 -12.96
C GLN A 51 -18.62 -8.95 -14.25
N THR A 52 -17.64 -8.50 -15.01
CA THR A 52 -17.78 -7.93 -16.33
C THR A 52 -17.24 -8.89 -17.38
N SER A 53 -17.47 -8.61 -18.67
CA SER A 53 -16.89 -9.46 -19.72
C SER A 53 -15.35 -9.42 -19.63
N VAL A 54 -14.70 -10.53 -19.95
CA VAL A 54 -13.23 -10.62 -19.92
C VAL A 54 -12.57 -9.57 -20.83
N VAL A 55 -13.25 -9.10 -21.87
CA VAL A 55 -12.78 -7.98 -22.73
C VAL A 55 -12.71 -6.67 -21.95
N LEU A 56 -13.72 -6.38 -21.13
CA LEU A 56 -13.70 -5.18 -20.25
C LEU A 56 -12.65 -5.32 -19.18
N GLN A 57 -12.49 -6.50 -18.59
CA GLN A 57 -11.42 -6.76 -17.61
C GLN A 57 -10.02 -6.53 -18.19
N HIS A 58 -9.77 -6.95 -19.45
CA HIS A 58 -8.52 -6.64 -20.14
C HIS A 58 -8.30 -5.13 -20.33
N LYS A 59 -9.34 -4.38 -20.69
CA LYS A 59 -9.23 -2.92 -20.83
C LYS A 59 -8.90 -2.26 -19.48
N MET A 60 -9.63 -2.65 -18.43
CA MET A 60 -9.40 -2.19 -17.07
C MET A 60 -7.97 -2.48 -16.60
N THR A 61 -7.53 -3.74 -16.70
CA THR A 61 -6.19 -4.16 -16.27
C THR A 61 -5.09 -3.41 -17.02
N ARG A 62 -5.19 -3.28 -18.35
CA ARG A 62 -4.20 -2.52 -19.15
C ARG A 62 -4.16 -1.05 -18.76
N ARG A 63 -5.31 -0.42 -18.49
CA ARG A 63 -5.37 0.97 -18.07
C ARG A 63 -4.70 1.17 -16.71
N LEU A 64 -5.03 0.31 -15.73
CA LEU A 64 -4.44 0.36 -14.40
C LEU A 64 -2.91 0.18 -14.45
N ILE A 65 -2.44 -0.87 -15.15
CA ILE A 65 -1.01 -1.13 -15.34
C ILE A 65 -0.31 0.04 -16.05
N HIS A 66 -0.95 0.65 -17.04
CA HIS A 66 -0.39 1.81 -17.74
C HIS A 66 -0.09 2.95 -16.77
N THR A 67 -1.05 3.32 -15.91
CA THR A 67 -0.87 4.36 -14.91
C THR A 67 0.22 3.99 -13.88
N ILE A 68 0.22 2.74 -13.40
CA ILE A 68 1.25 2.23 -12.48
C ILE A 68 2.65 2.41 -13.08
N CYS A 69 2.85 1.94 -14.32
CA CYS A 69 4.14 2.00 -15.01
C CYS A 69 4.56 3.44 -15.36
N ALA A 70 3.62 4.27 -15.83
CA ALA A 70 3.88 5.67 -16.18
C ALA A 70 4.38 6.49 -14.98
N ASN A 71 3.96 6.11 -13.76
CA ASN A 71 4.39 6.73 -12.52
C ASN A 71 5.52 5.98 -11.80
N GLN A 72 6.11 4.94 -12.41
CA GLN A 72 7.20 4.14 -11.86
C GLN A 72 6.87 3.54 -10.48
N ILE A 73 5.63 3.12 -10.28
CA ILE A 73 5.16 2.56 -9.00
C ILE A 73 5.46 1.06 -8.97
N ALA A 74 6.19 0.60 -7.96
CA ALA A 74 6.45 -0.82 -7.70
C ALA A 74 5.25 -1.45 -6.96
N ALA A 75 4.13 -1.63 -7.66
CA ALA A 75 2.91 -2.18 -7.06
C ALA A 75 2.96 -3.71 -6.93
N VAL A 76 2.21 -4.23 -5.94
CA VAL A 76 1.97 -5.67 -5.75
C VAL A 76 0.49 -5.96 -5.92
N GLY A 77 0.13 -6.95 -6.75
CA GLY A 77 -1.23 -7.43 -6.90
C GLY A 77 -1.45 -8.75 -6.17
N PHE A 78 -2.46 -8.83 -5.30
CA PHE A 78 -2.81 -10.03 -4.55
C PHE A 78 -3.93 -10.81 -5.24
N VAL A 79 -3.69 -12.08 -5.54
CA VAL A 79 -4.47 -12.89 -6.47
C VAL A 79 -5.41 -13.85 -5.77
N ASN A 80 -6.67 -13.87 -6.20
CA ASN A 80 -7.64 -14.94 -5.91
C ASN A 80 -7.78 -15.85 -7.14
N GLU A 81 -7.08 -16.98 -7.16
CA GLU A 81 -7.02 -17.83 -8.37
C GLU A 81 -8.37 -18.44 -8.77
N ALA A 82 -9.33 -18.60 -7.85
CA ALA A 82 -10.66 -19.09 -8.19
C ALA A 82 -11.34 -18.27 -9.29
N GLN A 83 -11.09 -16.98 -9.35
CA GLN A 83 -11.65 -16.08 -10.35
C GLN A 83 -11.17 -16.39 -11.79
N LEU A 84 -10.08 -17.13 -11.95
CA LEU A 84 -9.52 -17.52 -13.24
C LEU A 84 -10.32 -18.64 -13.90
N PHE A 85 -10.99 -19.49 -13.10
CA PHE A 85 -11.61 -20.73 -13.57
C PHE A 85 -13.06 -20.53 -14.03
N GLN A 86 -13.26 -19.58 -14.92
CA GLN A 86 -14.52 -19.37 -15.60
C GLN A 86 -14.57 -20.19 -16.89
N TYR A 87 -15.60 -21.01 -17.08
CA TYR A 87 -15.76 -21.86 -18.26
C TYR A 87 -15.62 -21.05 -19.57
N GLY A 88 -14.76 -21.54 -20.47
CA GLY A 88 -14.49 -20.91 -21.77
C GLY A 88 -13.64 -19.64 -21.73
N GLU A 89 -13.17 -19.20 -20.55
CA GLU A 89 -12.41 -17.96 -20.40
C GLU A 89 -11.06 -18.14 -19.67
N ILE A 90 -10.69 -19.35 -19.24
CA ILE A 90 -9.53 -19.60 -18.36
C ILE A 90 -8.27 -18.93 -18.90
N ASP A 91 -7.87 -19.23 -20.15
CA ASP A 91 -6.64 -18.69 -20.73
C ASP A 91 -6.64 -17.16 -20.78
N ARG A 92 -7.80 -16.57 -21.13
CA ARG A 92 -7.94 -15.12 -21.19
C ARG A 92 -7.88 -14.46 -19.82
N ARG A 93 -8.37 -15.14 -18.76
CA ARG A 93 -8.28 -14.65 -17.39
C ARG A 93 -6.88 -14.81 -16.81
N VAL A 94 -6.19 -15.91 -17.14
CA VAL A 94 -4.77 -16.10 -16.82
C VAL A 94 -3.90 -15.01 -17.48
N GLU A 95 -4.25 -14.61 -18.72
CA GLU A 95 -3.55 -13.50 -19.40
C GLU A 95 -3.67 -12.17 -18.63
N LEU A 96 -4.75 -11.92 -17.88
CA LEU A 96 -4.86 -10.73 -17.02
C LEU A 96 -3.72 -10.67 -16.00
N LEU A 97 -3.41 -11.79 -15.33
CA LEU A 97 -2.28 -11.86 -14.40
C LEU A 97 -0.93 -11.77 -15.11
N LYS A 98 -0.85 -12.38 -16.31
CA LYS A 98 0.37 -12.31 -17.13
C LYS A 98 0.70 -10.85 -17.49
N LEU A 99 -0.28 -9.99 -17.73
CA LEU A 99 -0.05 -8.56 -17.97
C LEU A 99 0.68 -7.88 -16.82
N TRP A 100 0.35 -8.21 -15.56
CA TRP A 100 1.07 -7.70 -14.38
C TRP A 100 2.53 -8.16 -14.38
N VAL A 101 2.76 -9.45 -14.56
CA VAL A 101 4.12 -10.04 -14.56
C VAL A 101 4.97 -9.50 -15.72
N ASP A 102 4.40 -9.33 -16.90
CA ASP A 102 5.10 -8.79 -18.07
C ASP A 102 5.42 -7.29 -17.92
N ALA A 103 4.63 -6.57 -17.14
CA ALA A 103 4.92 -5.18 -16.76
C ALA A 103 5.98 -5.04 -15.66
N GLY A 104 6.53 -6.14 -15.14
CA GLY A 104 7.51 -6.15 -14.06
C GLY A 104 6.92 -5.92 -12.67
N LEU A 105 5.59 -6.07 -12.51
CA LEU A 105 4.90 -5.92 -11.24
C LEU A 105 4.87 -7.26 -10.50
N GLU A 106 4.90 -7.20 -9.16
CA GLU A 106 4.86 -8.40 -8.32
C GLU A 106 3.43 -8.91 -8.13
N LEU A 107 3.31 -10.25 -7.98
CA LEU A 107 2.07 -10.89 -7.55
C LEU A 107 2.26 -11.48 -6.16
N GLY A 108 1.22 -11.39 -5.32
CA GLY A 108 1.10 -12.01 -4.02
C GLY A 108 -0.08 -13.00 -3.97
N ASN A 109 -0.13 -13.82 -2.94
CA ASN A 109 -1.21 -14.77 -2.69
C ASN A 109 -2.28 -14.10 -1.82
N HIS A 110 -3.55 -14.18 -2.27
CA HIS A 110 -4.73 -13.72 -1.52
C HIS A 110 -5.72 -14.87 -1.26
N THR A 111 -5.19 -16.09 -1.11
CA THR A 111 -5.92 -17.35 -1.10
C THR A 111 -6.53 -17.71 -2.48
N TYR A 112 -7.11 -18.91 -2.60
CA TYR A 112 -7.78 -19.34 -3.81
C TYR A 112 -9.16 -18.69 -3.97
N SER A 113 -10.03 -18.85 -2.95
CA SER A 113 -11.46 -18.50 -3.01
C SER A 113 -11.86 -17.31 -2.14
N HIS A 114 -10.89 -16.60 -1.54
CA HIS A 114 -11.11 -15.45 -0.67
C HIS A 114 -11.94 -15.77 0.60
N PRO A 115 -11.66 -16.88 1.32
CA PRO A 115 -12.39 -17.21 2.53
C PRO A 115 -12.02 -16.28 3.69
N SER A 116 -12.98 -16.06 4.60
CA SER A 116 -12.71 -15.36 5.86
C SER A 116 -12.08 -16.31 6.87
N LEU A 117 -10.87 -16.02 7.37
CA LEU A 117 -10.26 -16.81 8.46
C LEU A 117 -11.09 -16.78 9.76
N HIS A 118 -12.01 -15.82 9.90
CA HIS A 118 -12.91 -15.76 11.05
C HIS A 118 -14.08 -16.77 10.99
N GLU A 119 -14.32 -17.34 9.80
CA GLU A 119 -15.46 -18.23 9.52
C GLU A 119 -15.01 -19.58 8.95
N THR A 120 -13.71 -19.73 8.68
CA THR A 120 -13.15 -20.90 8.02
C THR A 120 -12.21 -21.65 8.97
N PRO A 121 -12.32 -22.97 9.13
CA PRO A 121 -11.35 -23.78 9.89
C PRO A 121 -9.93 -23.60 9.36
N VAL A 122 -8.94 -23.68 10.24
CA VAL A 122 -7.53 -23.39 9.91
C VAL A 122 -6.99 -24.31 8.81
N ASP A 123 -7.31 -25.60 8.86
CA ASP A 123 -6.90 -26.59 7.86
C ASP A 123 -7.50 -26.26 6.47
N VAL A 124 -8.79 -25.95 6.40
CA VAL A 124 -9.46 -25.52 5.16
C VAL A 124 -8.86 -24.22 4.62
N PHE A 125 -8.56 -23.26 5.50
CA PHE A 125 -7.95 -21.99 5.11
C PHE A 125 -6.52 -22.19 4.56
N THR A 126 -5.73 -23.07 5.19
CA THR A 126 -4.38 -23.39 4.71
C THR A 126 -4.39 -24.14 3.38
N GLU A 127 -5.34 -25.03 3.15
CA GLU A 127 -5.56 -25.66 1.83
C GLU A 127 -5.92 -24.63 0.77
N ASP A 128 -6.74 -23.66 1.09
CA ASP A 128 -7.13 -22.56 0.18
C ASP A 128 -5.94 -21.68 -0.17
N ILE A 129 -5.02 -21.41 0.77
CA ILE A 129 -3.74 -20.74 0.49
C ILE A 129 -2.92 -21.56 -0.52
N ILE A 130 -2.78 -22.88 -0.31
CA ILE A 130 -1.98 -23.77 -1.20
C ILE A 130 -2.59 -23.81 -2.60
N ARG A 131 -3.90 -23.88 -2.72
CA ARG A 131 -4.60 -23.86 -4.02
C ARG A 131 -4.36 -22.54 -4.78
N GLY A 132 -4.30 -21.42 -4.08
CA GLY A 132 -4.06 -20.09 -4.63
C GLY A 132 -2.61 -19.81 -5.06
N GLU A 133 -1.75 -20.83 -5.13
CA GLU A 133 -0.35 -20.69 -5.57
C GLU A 133 -0.09 -21.18 -7.02
N THR A 134 -1.00 -21.96 -7.57
CA THR A 134 -0.71 -22.82 -8.73
C THR A 134 -0.45 -22.01 -9.99
N VAL A 135 -1.38 -21.19 -10.38
CA VAL A 135 -1.28 -20.36 -11.60
C VAL A 135 -0.28 -19.25 -11.41
N THR A 136 -0.31 -18.61 -10.24
CA THR A 136 0.59 -17.50 -9.92
C THR A 136 2.06 -17.96 -9.97
N LYS A 137 2.41 -19.08 -9.34
CA LYS A 137 3.78 -19.65 -9.42
C LYS A 137 4.15 -20.04 -10.84
N MET A 138 3.22 -20.60 -11.62
CA MET A 138 3.46 -20.93 -13.02
C MET A 138 3.84 -19.68 -13.84
N LEU A 139 3.17 -18.55 -13.62
CA LEU A 139 3.45 -17.29 -14.32
C LEU A 139 4.77 -16.64 -13.87
N LEU A 140 5.11 -16.72 -12.59
CA LEU A 140 6.33 -16.13 -12.03
C LEU A 140 7.62 -16.93 -12.37
N LYS A 141 7.50 -18.26 -12.55
CA LYS A 141 8.64 -19.16 -12.79
C LYS A 141 9.54 -18.76 -13.96
N PRO A 142 9.03 -18.41 -15.17
CA PRO A 142 9.87 -18.00 -16.30
C PRO A 142 10.67 -16.71 -16.03
N LYS A 143 10.21 -15.87 -15.13
CA LYS A 143 10.87 -14.62 -14.71
C LYS A 143 11.81 -14.82 -13.51
N GLN A 144 11.90 -16.03 -12.96
CA GLN A 144 12.66 -16.37 -11.74
C GLN A 144 12.23 -15.52 -10.53
N LEU A 145 10.96 -15.10 -10.49
CA LEU A 145 10.39 -14.30 -9.41
C LEU A 145 9.76 -15.22 -8.36
N PRO A 146 9.97 -14.96 -7.05
CA PRO A 146 9.31 -15.70 -5.98
C PRO A 146 7.87 -15.22 -5.77
N LEU A 147 6.98 -16.14 -5.38
CA LEU A 147 5.70 -15.78 -4.77
C LEU A 147 5.95 -15.63 -3.26
N ARG A 148 6.23 -14.40 -2.81
CA ARG A 148 6.77 -14.14 -1.46
C ARG A 148 5.83 -13.38 -0.52
N TYR A 149 4.73 -12.80 -1.04
CA TYR A 149 3.80 -12.02 -0.23
C TYR A 149 2.45 -12.71 -0.10
N PHE A 150 1.88 -12.59 1.10
CA PHE A 150 0.52 -13.03 1.42
C PHE A 150 -0.29 -11.89 2.02
N ARG A 151 -1.53 -11.73 1.59
CA ARG A 151 -2.50 -10.81 2.17
C ARG A 151 -3.71 -11.61 2.70
N HIS A 152 -4.07 -11.36 3.95
CA HIS A 152 -5.27 -11.94 4.54
C HIS A 152 -6.55 -11.37 3.90
N PRO A 153 -7.47 -12.20 3.38
CA PRO A 153 -8.80 -11.76 2.98
C PRO A 153 -9.47 -10.95 4.09
N TYR A 154 -10.14 -9.84 3.70
CA TYR A 154 -10.81 -8.92 4.62
C TYR A 154 -9.90 -8.35 5.73
N LEU A 155 -8.58 -8.44 5.62
CA LEU A 155 -7.61 -8.13 6.69
C LEU A 155 -7.86 -8.92 8.00
N ARG A 156 -8.57 -10.04 7.93
CA ARG A 156 -8.96 -10.89 9.05
C ARG A 156 -7.86 -11.92 9.33
N VAL A 157 -7.20 -11.80 10.48
CA VAL A 157 -6.03 -12.60 10.87
C VAL A 157 -6.32 -13.71 11.89
N GLY A 158 -7.58 -13.95 12.18
CA GLY A 158 -8.05 -14.87 13.20
C GLY A 158 -8.68 -14.18 14.42
N GLN A 159 -9.59 -14.86 15.09
CA GLN A 159 -10.31 -14.35 16.27
C GLN A 159 -9.68 -14.80 17.59
N SER A 160 -8.58 -15.54 17.55
CA SER A 160 -7.77 -15.91 18.71
C SER A 160 -6.29 -15.84 18.39
N MET A 161 -5.47 -15.66 19.40
CA MET A 161 -4.00 -15.69 19.23
C MET A 161 -3.51 -17.07 18.79
N GLU A 162 -4.22 -18.15 19.15
CA GLU A 162 -3.91 -19.50 18.72
C GLU A 162 -4.08 -19.64 17.20
N THR A 163 -5.26 -19.33 16.66
CA THR A 163 -5.55 -19.36 15.21
C THR A 163 -4.54 -18.49 14.44
N ARG A 164 -4.30 -17.29 14.94
CA ARG A 164 -3.36 -16.36 14.31
C ARG A 164 -1.95 -16.94 14.26
N THR A 165 -1.43 -17.46 15.39
CA THR A 165 -0.08 -18.03 15.46
C THR A 165 0.07 -19.26 14.56
N GLN A 166 -0.96 -20.11 14.45
CA GLN A 166 -0.97 -21.26 13.55
C GLN A 166 -0.81 -20.81 12.09
N ILE A 167 -1.59 -19.83 11.64
CA ILE A 167 -1.53 -19.31 10.27
C ILE A 167 -0.22 -18.57 10.01
N GLU A 168 0.23 -17.70 10.91
CA GLU A 168 1.52 -17.00 10.77
C GLU A 168 2.69 -17.98 10.68
N SER A 169 2.68 -19.04 11.48
CA SER A 169 3.67 -20.13 11.42
C SER A 169 3.64 -20.87 10.09
N PHE A 170 2.44 -21.23 9.62
CA PHE A 170 2.25 -21.89 8.32
C PHE A 170 2.77 -21.02 7.17
N LEU A 171 2.39 -19.75 7.12
CA LEU A 171 2.86 -18.81 6.10
C LEU A 171 4.37 -18.66 6.10
N LYS A 172 4.98 -18.50 7.28
CA LYS A 172 6.42 -18.41 7.45
C LYS A 172 7.15 -19.66 6.92
N HIS A 173 6.67 -20.87 7.24
CA HIS A 173 7.26 -22.13 6.75
C HIS A 173 7.17 -22.28 5.24
N ARG A 174 6.17 -21.65 4.61
CA ARG A 174 6.02 -21.62 3.15
C ARG A 174 6.80 -20.48 2.47
N GLY A 175 7.53 -19.69 3.25
CA GLY A 175 8.33 -18.56 2.73
C GLY A 175 7.54 -17.30 2.45
N TYR A 176 6.32 -17.17 2.98
CA TYR A 176 5.53 -15.96 2.84
C TYR A 176 5.89 -14.90 3.88
N THR A 177 5.90 -13.67 3.42
CA THR A 177 5.84 -12.47 4.26
C THR A 177 4.42 -11.91 4.20
N ILE A 178 3.80 -11.72 5.35
CA ILE A 178 2.47 -11.11 5.44
C ILE A 178 2.59 -9.64 5.05
N ALA A 179 1.72 -9.19 4.14
CA ALA A 179 1.60 -7.80 3.72
C ALA A 179 0.53 -7.08 4.58
N PRO A 180 0.92 -6.28 5.57
CA PRO A 180 -0.01 -5.48 6.36
C PRO A 180 -0.59 -4.32 5.54
N VAL A 181 -1.62 -3.65 6.08
CA VAL A 181 -2.23 -2.45 5.51
C VAL A 181 -2.23 -1.35 6.55
N THR A 182 -1.79 -0.16 6.18
CA THR A 182 -1.85 1.01 7.08
C THR A 182 -2.86 2.04 6.60
N ILE A 183 -3.15 2.12 5.30
CA ILE A 183 -4.16 3.00 4.73
C ILE A 183 -5.12 2.15 3.87
N GLU A 184 -6.42 2.32 4.08
CA GLU A 184 -7.49 1.80 3.23
C GLU A 184 -8.56 2.89 3.07
N ASN A 185 -9.32 2.87 1.98
CA ASN A 185 -10.24 3.94 1.60
C ASN A 185 -11.61 3.44 1.15
N SER A 186 -11.94 2.18 1.44
CA SER A 186 -13.23 1.56 1.08
C SER A 186 -13.56 1.63 -0.44
N ASP A 187 -12.57 1.66 -1.31
CA ASP A 187 -12.73 1.79 -2.77
C ASP A 187 -13.70 0.76 -3.38
N TRP A 188 -13.75 -0.45 -2.82
CA TRP A 188 -14.67 -1.51 -3.21
C TRP A 188 -16.15 -1.11 -3.07
N MET A 189 -16.50 -0.32 -2.03
CA MET A 189 -17.85 0.19 -1.81
C MET A 189 -18.24 1.20 -2.89
N PHE A 190 -17.36 2.16 -3.17
CA PHE A 190 -17.58 3.14 -4.24
C PHE A 190 -17.63 2.46 -5.61
N ASN A 191 -16.76 1.46 -5.85
CA ASN A 191 -16.76 0.70 -7.09
C ASN A 191 -18.07 -0.08 -7.31
N ALA A 192 -18.68 -0.59 -6.23
CA ALA A 192 -19.97 -1.28 -6.31
C ALA A 192 -21.10 -0.38 -6.87
N LEU A 193 -20.99 0.93 -6.66
CA LEU A 193 -21.90 1.94 -7.23
C LEU A 193 -21.42 2.44 -8.61
N TYR A 194 -20.11 2.61 -8.77
CA TYR A 194 -19.50 3.15 -9.98
C TYR A 194 -19.65 2.21 -11.19
N THR A 195 -19.34 0.92 -11.01
CA THR A 195 -19.35 -0.04 -12.12
C THR A 195 -20.74 -0.17 -12.79
N PRO A 196 -21.87 -0.30 -12.06
CA PRO A 196 -23.19 -0.28 -12.67
C PRO A 196 -23.50 1.01 -13.43
N ALA A 197 -23.14 2.18 -12.87
CA ALA A 197 -23.33 3.47 -13.53
C ALA A 197 -22.53 3.55 -14.84
N LYS A 198 -21.28 3.07 -14.83
CA LYS A 198 -20.42 2.98 -16.03
C LYS A 198 -20.99 2.07 -17.10
N LEU A 199 -21.47 0.89 -16.73
CA LEU A 199 -22.08 -0.06 -17.66
C LEU A 199 -23.39 0.47 -18.27
N ALA A 200 -24.16 1.26 -17.52
CA ALA A 200 -25.37 1.94 -17.99
C ALA A 200 -25.07 3.23 -18.78
N GLY A 201 -23.81 3.69 -18.83
CA GLY A 201 -23.45 4.95 -19.49
C GLY A 201 -23.94 6.19 -18.73
N ASN A 202 -24.31 6.05 -17.45
CA ASN A 202 -24.77 7.15 -16.60
C ASN A 202 -23.60 8.02 -16.10
N LYS A 203 -23.24 9.01 -16.91
CA LYS A 203 -22.09 9.90 -16.62
C LYS A 203 -22.28 10.73 -15.35
N GLN A 204 -23.53 11.06 -15.00
CA GLN A 204 -23.82 11.87 -13.80
C GLN A 204 -23.49 11.07 -12.54
N ASP A 205 -23.96 9.83 -12.43
CA ASP A 205 -23.70 8.96 -11.29
C ASP A 205 -22.20 8.59 -11.22
N MET A 206 -21.57 8.28 -12.38
CA MET A 206 -20.13 8.04 -12.43
C MET A 206 -19.35 9.20 -11.83
N LYS A 207 -19.67 10.44 -12.21
CA LYS A 207 -19.02 11.65 -11.71
C LYS A 207 -19.27 11.82 -10.22
N SER A 208 -20.51 11.73 -9.76
CA SER A 208 -20.87 11.88 -8.35
C SER A 208 -20.12 10.90 -7.46
N VAL A 209 -20.11 9.61 -7.84
CA VAL A 209 -19.42 8.56 -7.09
C VAL A 209 -17.90 8.78 -7.07
N SER A 210 -17.30 9.14 -8.21
CA SER A 210 -15.85 9.35 -8.29
C SER A 210 -15.40 10.58 -7.50
N GLU A 211 -16.14 11.68 -7.52
CA GLU A 211 -15.84 12.89 -6.72
C GLU A 211 -15.94 12.57 -5.21
N ALA A 212 -16.98 11.83 -4.79
CA ALA A 212 -17.12 11.37 -3.41
C ALA A 212 -15.97 10.45 -3.00
N TYR A 213 -15.56 9.52 -3.87
CA TYR A 213 -14.42 8.63 -3.65
C TYR A 213 -13.09 9.37 -3.44
N LEU A 214 -12.77 10.32 -4.31
CA LEU A 214 -11.53 11.09 -4.21
C LEU A 214 -11.51 11.95 -2.94
N THR A 215 -12.63 12.61 -2.61
CA THR A 215 -12.78 13.41 -1.39
C THR A 215 -12.65 12.55 -0.12
N TYR A 216 -13.31 11.39 -0.11
CA TYR A 216 -13.22 10.47 1.01
C TYR A 216 -11.80 9.91 1.16
N THR A 217 -11.16 9.58 0.05
CA THR A 217 -9.77 9.11 0.06
C THR A 217 -8.82 10.15 0.66
N GLU A 218 -8.97 11.44 0.32
CA GLU A 218 -8.17 12.52 0.92
C GLU A 218 -8.38 12.58 2.44
N THR A 219 -9.62 12.49 2.90
CA THR A 219 -9.97 12.42 4.33
C THR A 219 -9.32 11.21 5.02
N MET A 220 -9.28 10.05 4.35
CA MET A 220 -8.65 8.86 4.90
C MET A 220 -7.12 8.99 5.00
N PHE A 221 -6.47 9.65 4.04
CA PHE A 221 -5.05 9.98 4.15
C PHE A 221 -4.77 10.85 5.38
N GLU A 222 -5.54 11.94 5.57
CA GLU A 222 -5.41 12.83 6.74
C GLU A 222 -5.57 12.07 8.05
N TYR A 223 -6.58 11.24 8.11
CA TYR A 223 -6.87 10.41 9.27
C TYR A 223 -5.71 9.46 9.61
N TYR A 224 -5.22 8.68 8.65
CA TYR A 224 -4.16 7.70 8.90
C TYR A 224 -2.79 8.35 9.12
N GLU A 225 -2.50 9.47 8.49
CA GLU A 225 -1.30 10.28 8.77
C GLU A 225 -1.31 10.76 10.22
N LYS A 226 -2.46 11.33 10.68
CA LYS A 226 -2.61 11.73 12.07
C LYS A 226 -2.48 10.56 13.02
N LEU A 227 -3.14 9.43 12.71
CA LEU A 227 -3.07 8.23 13.54
C LEU A 227 -1.64 7.69 13.64
N SER A 228 -0.88 7.67 12.54
CA SER A 228 0.53 7.28 12.53
C SER A 228 1.37 8.18 13.45
N GLN A 229 1.16 9.51 13.35
CA GLN A 229 1.84 10.47 14.21
C GLN A 229 1.47 10.28 15.68
N ASP A 230 0.21 10.06 16.01
CA ASP A 230 -0.28 9.87 17.38
C ASP A 230 0.28 8.59 18.02
N ILE A 231 0.42 7.49 17.25
CA ILE A 231 0.84 6.19 17.77
C ILE A 231 2.35 6.00 17.78
N LEU A 232 3.04 6.49 16.73
CA LEU A 232 4.46 6.22 16.50
C LEU A 232 5.34 7.47 16.69
N GLY A 233 4.75 8.65 16.85
CA GLY A 233 5.48 9.93 16.90
C GLY A 233 6.07 10.36 15.57
N ARG A 234 5.75 9.65 14.47
CA ARG A 234 6.25 9.91 13.11
C ARG A 234 5.32 9.27 12.06
N GLN A 235 5.56 9.58 10.81
CA GLN A 235 4.96 8.80 9.73
C GLN A 235 5.64 7.43 9.60
N VAL A 236 4.85 6.37 9.49
CA VAL A 236 5.33 5.06 9.03
C VAL A 236 5.49 5.08 7.51
N ARG A 237 6.29 4.20 6.95
CA ARG A 237 6.21 3.91 5.51
C ARG A 237 4.90 3.20 5.24
N HIS A 238 3.95 3.93 4.67
CA HIS A 238 2.59 3.43 4.52
C HIS A 238 2.47 2.31 3.48
N ILE A 239 1.49 1.43 3.67
CA ILE A 239 1.05 0.44 2.69
C ILE A 239 -0.42 0.72 2.42
N LEU A 240 -0.72 1.15 1.19
CA LEU A 240 -2.08 1.45 0.73
C LEU A 240 -2.72 0.20 0.13
N LEU A 241 -3.89 -0.13 0.62
CA LEU A 241 -4.78 -1.12 0.03
C LEU A 241 -5.73 -0.43 -0.95
N LEU A 242 -5.70 -0.90 -2.18
CA LEU A 242 -6.68 -0.67 -3.22
C LEU A 242 -7.14 -2.02 -3.77
N HIS A 243 -8.18 -2.03 -4.58
CA HIS A 243 -8.60 -3.23 -5.31
C HIS A 243 -8.46 -3.05 -6.82
N ALA A 244 -8.25 -4.17 -7.53
CA ALA A 244 -8.23 -4.18 -8.99
C ALA A 244 -9.68 -4.06 -9.50
N ASN A 245 -10.17 -2.83 -9.72
CA ASN A 245 -11.54 -2.55 -10.09
C ASN A 245 -11.66 -1.39 -11.11
N GLU A 246 -12.87 -1.20 -11.65
CA GLU A 246 -13.14 -0.21 -12.69
C GLU A 246 -12.93 1.23 -12.22
N LEU A 247 -13.30 1.54 -10.96
CA LEU A 247 -13.13 2.88 -10.39
C LEU A 247 -11.64 3.24 -10.28
N ASN A 248 -10.83 2.34 -9.72
CA ASN A 248 -9.40 2.56 -9.63
C ASN A 248 -8.73 2.60 -11.02
N ALA A 249 -9.15 1.76 -11.95
CA ALA A 249 -8.61 1.84 -13.31
C ALA A 249 -8.90 3.19 -13.99
N ASP A 250 -10.03 3.81 -13.69
CA ASP A 250 -10.43 5.09 -14.28
C ASP A 250 -9.82 6.31 -13.56
N TYR A 251 -9.56 6.22 -12.24
CA TYR A 251 -9.18 7.36 -11.39
C TYR A 251 -7.85 7.19 -10.65
N PHE A 252 -7.03 6.20 -11.00
CA PHE A 252 -5.75 6.00 -10.33
C PHE A 252 -4.76 7.14 -10.61
N ASP A 253 -4.85 7.81 -11.76
CA ASP A 253 -4.04 9.01 -12.07
C ASP A 253 -4.34 10.17 -11.10
N GLU A 254 -5.62 10.38 -10.76
CA GLU A 254 -6.06 11.37 -9.78
C GLU A 254 -5.57 11.00 -8.37
N LEU A 255 -5.63 9.71 -8.00
CA LEU A 255 -5.08 9.25 -6.72
C LEU A 255 -3.56 9.43 -6.64
N VAL A 256 -2.83 9.14 -7.70
CA VAL A 256 -1.38 9.40 -7.80
C VAL A 256 -1.10 10.88 -7.64
N SER A 257 -1.89 11.74 -8.29
CA SER A 257 -1.76 13.20 -8.18
C SER A 257 -2.04 13.69 -6.76
N LEU A 258 -3.07 13.14 -6.10
CA LEU A 258 -3.38 13.41 -4.70
C LEU A 258 -2.23 13.04 -3.78
N MET A 259 -1.69 11.82 -3.91
CA MET A 259 -0.55 11.37 -3.11
C MET A 259 0.69 12.23 -3.32
N LYS A 260 1.03 12.60 -4.56
CA LYS A 260 2.14 13.50 -4.86
C LYS A 260 1.95 14.89 -4.24
N LYS A 261 0.72 15.45 -4.32
CA LYS A 261 0.37 16.75 -3.70
C LYS A 261 0.54 16.70 -2.17
N ARG A 262 0.29 15.55 -1.54
CA ARG A 262 0.52 15.32 -0.10
C ARG A 262 1.98 15.01 0.26
N GLY A 263 2.90 15.06 -0.70
CA GLY A 263 4.32 14.85 -0.47
C GLY A 263 4.75 13.39 -0.37
N TYR A 264 3.94 12.45 -0.86
CA TYR A 264 4.33 11.05 -0.92
C TYR A 264 5.32 10.75 -2.06
N SER A 265 6.33 9.94 -1.75
CA SER A 265 7.13 9.20 -2.71
C SER A 265 6.73 7.73 -2.71
N PHE A 266 6.66 7.12 -3.90
CA PHE A 266 6.34 5.72 -4.06
C PHE A 266 7.56 4.85 -3.78
N ILE A 267 7.36 3.80 -2.99
CA ILE A 267 8.38 2.79 -2.65
C ILE A 267 7.84 1.39 -2.90
N SER A 268 8.71 0.39 -2.95
CA SER A 268 8.31 -1.00 -3.00
C SER A 268 7.69 -1.48 -1.68
N LEU A 269 6.92 -2.57 -1.73
CA LEU A 269 6.39 -3.21 -0.53
C LEU A 269 7.53 -3.70 0.39
N GLU A 270 8.64 -4.17 -0.17
CA GLU A 270 9.84 -4.56 0.59
C GLU A 270 10.43 -3.40 1.38
N GLU A 271 10.58 -2.23 0.74
CA GLU A 271 11.07 -1.02 1.41
C GLU A 271 10.09 -0.53 2.49
N ALA A 272 8.78 -0.66 2.26
CA ALA A 272 7.79 -0.32 3.28
C ALA A 272 7.91 -1.23 4.50
N LEU A 273 7.99 -2.54 4.29
CA LEU A 273 8.12 -3.55 5.35
C LEU A 273 9.42 -3.44 6.16
N ALA A 274 10.45 -2.81 5.61
CA ALA A 274 11.68 -2.50 6.35
C ALA A 274 11.51 -1.37 7.39
N ASP A 275 10.35 -0.73 7.48
CA ASP A 275 10.09 0.27 8.52
C ASP A 275 9.95 -0.40 9.90
N PRO A 276 10.70 0.06 10.94
CA PRO A 276 10.60 -0.48 12.30
C PRO A 276 9.18 -0.40 12.91
N GLY A 277 8.30 0.43 12.36
CA GLY A 277 6.89 0.48 12.77
C GLY A 277 6.19 -0.87 12.63
N TYR A 278 6.56 -1.69 11.65
CA TYR A 278 5.97 -3.03 11.46
C TYR A 278 6.44 -4.08 12.49
N LEU A 279 7.40 -3.73 13.35
CA LEU A 279 7.83 -4.55 14.48
C LEU A 279 7.03 -4.27 15.77
N GLN A 280 6.03 -3.37 15.72
CA GLN A 280 5.18 -3.09 16.88
C GLN A 280 4.42 -4.34 17.32
N THR A 281 4.25 -4.46 18.64
CA THR A 281 3.42 -5.52 19.22
C THR A 281 1.99 -5.39 18.69
N ASP A 282 1.43 -6.49 18.21
CA ASP A 282 0.08 -6.58 17.71
C ASP A 282 -0.64 -7.75 18.40
N THR A 283 -1.51 -7.42 19.34
CA THR A 283 -2.32 -8.38 20.11
C THR A 283 -3.80 -8.40 19.68
N TYR A 284 -4.13 -7.68 18.60
CA TYR A 284 -5.51 -7.58 18.15
C TYR A 284 -6.04 -8.89 17.58
N VAL A 285 -7.14 -9.36 18.14
CA VAL A 285 -7.90 -10.56 17.73
C VAL A 285 -9.42 -10.27 17.67
N GLY A 286 -9.79 -9.07 17.27
CA GLY A 286 -11.20 -8.65 17.17
C GLY A 286 -11.91 -9.14 15.91
N LYS A 287 -13.23 -8.91 15.84
CA LYS A 287 -14.10 -9.34 14.72
C LYS A 287 -13.85 -8.63 13.41
N GLY A 288 -13.36 -7.38 13.42
CA GLY A 288 -13.11 -6.59 12.22
C GLY A 288 -11.75 -6.85 11.60
N GLY A 289 -11.67 -6.85 10.26
CA GLY A 289 -10.41 -6.61 9.58
C GLY A 289 -10.12 -5.12 9.57
N ILE A 290 -9.06 -4.70 10.20
CA ILE A 290 -8.73 -3.28 10.39
C ILE A 290 -7.27 -3.01 10.04
N SER A 291 -6.96 -1.76 9.72
CA SER A 291 -5.61 -1.26 9.49
C SER A 291 -4.65 -1.64 10.63
N TRP A 292 -3.39 -1.91 10.30
CA TRP A 292 -2.34 -2.18 11.30
C TRP A 292 -2.09 -1.00 12.23
N LEU A 293 -2.33 0.24 11.80
CA LEU A 293 -2.30 1.40 12.70
C LEU A 293 -3.37 1.27 13.80
N HIS A 294 -4.59 0.85 13.46
CA HIS A 294 -5.63 0.58 14.47
C HIS A 294 -5.24 -0.55 15.42
N ARG A 295 -4.66 -1.63 14.86
CA ARG A 295 -4.24 -2.81 15.66
C ARG A 295 -3.17 -2.44 16.66
N TRP A 296 -2.16 -1.63 16.24
CA TRP A 296 -1.12 -1.14 17.15
C TRP A 296 -1.67 -0.19 18.20
N ALA A 297 -2.61 0.69 17.83
CA ALA A 297 -3.29 1.58 18.78
C ALA A 297 -4.01 0.79 19.88
N ILE A 298 -4.78 -0.22 19.48
CA ILE A 298 -5.50 -1.10 20.41
C ILE A 298 -4.51 -1.88 21.30
N SER A 299 -3.42 -2.39 20.73
CA SER A 299 -2.37 -3.10 21.47
C SER A 299 -1.65 -2.21 22.48
N LYS A 300 -1.66 -0.89 22.29
CA LYS A 300 -1.18 0.13 23.24
C LYS A 300 -2.25 0.57 24.24
N GLY A 301 -3.42 -0.04 24.25
CA GLY A 301 -4.50 0.21 25.21
C GLY A 301 -5.53 1.27 24.78
N LEU A 302 -5.47 1.79 23.54
CA LEU A 302 -6.52 2.68 23.04
C LEU A 302 -7.79 1.89 22.74
N LYS A 303 -8.94 2.45 23.13
CA LYS A 303 -10.24 1.79 22.85
C LYS A 303 -10.62 1.99 21.37
N PRO A 304 -11.10 0.95 20.66
CA PRO A 304 -11.48 1.06 19.25
C PRO A 304 -12.46 2.21 18.96
N GLY A 305 -13.46 2.43 19.79
CA GLY A 305 -14.45 3.50 19.63
C GLY A 305 -13.89 4.92 19.79
N LEU A 306 -12.65 5.09 20.25
CA LEU A 306 -11.98 6.39 20.37
C LEU A 306 -11.07 6.71 19.17
N LEU A 307 -10.94 5.77 18.23
CA LEU A 307 -10.05 5.95 17.07
C LEU A 307 -10.64 6.90 16.02
N GLY A 308 -11.98 7.09 16.01
CA GLY A 308 -12.64 8.12 15.19
C GLY A 308 -12.42 8.00 13.69
N LYS A 309 -12.32 6.74 13.15
CA LYS A 309 -12.21 6.53 11.70
C LYS A 309 -13.38 7.22 10.99
N PRO A 310 -13.10 8.05 9.97
CA PRO A 310 -14.17 8.65 9.17
C PRO A 310 -15.01 7.56 8.48
N GLU A 311 -16.32 7.74 8.50
CA GLU A 311 -17.25 6.91 7.74
C GLU A 311 -17.38 7.43 6.31
N PRO A 312 -17.69 6.56 5.33
CA PRO A 312 -18.05 6.99 3.99
C PRO A 312 -19.22 7.99 4.00
N PRO A 313 -19.38 8.85 2.98
CA PRO A 313 -20.53 9.73 2.88
C PRO A 313 -21.85 8.99 3.03
N ALA A 314 -22.79 9.55 3.79
CA ALA A 314 -24.03 8.86 4.17
C ALA A 314 -24.91 8.44 2.98
N ASP A 315 -24.88 9.19 1.88
CA ASP A 315 -25.57 8.87 0.64
C ASP A 315 -24.91 7.69 -0.10
N ILE A 316 -23.57 7.61 -0.09
CA ILE A 316 -22.81 6.47 -0.63
C ILE A 316 -23.11 5.23 0.20
N GLN A 317 -23.02 5.31 1.52
CA GLN A 317 -23.29 4.19 2.42
C GLN A 317 -24.73 3.68 2.20
N LYS A 318 -25.71 4.57 2.20
CA LYS A 318 -27.14 4.23 1.98
C LYS A 318 -27.36 3.56 0.63
N SER A 319 -26.74 4.10 -0.42
CA SER A 319 -26.87 3.52 -1.78
C SER A 319 -26.21 2.14 -1.87
N PHE A 320 -25.06 1.96 -1.20
CA PHE A 320 -24.39 0.68 -1.10
C PHE A 320 -25.23 -0.36 -0.33
N ASP A 321 -25.82 0.01 0.81
CA ASP A 321 -26.67 -0.88 1.62
C ASP A 321 -27.88 -1.40 0.83
N GLN A 322 -28.39 -0.60 -0.11
CA GLN A 322 -29.50 -0.99 -0.99
C GLN A 322 -29.11 -2.05 -2.03
N LEU A 323 -27.82 -2.27 -2.28
CA LEU A 323 -27.36 -3.31 -3.21
C LEU A 323 -27.44 -4.71 -2.61
N GLY A 324 -27.59 -4.85 -1.27
CA GLY A 324 -27.73 -6.13 -0.59
C GLY A 324 -26.45 -6.96 -0.53
N TYR A 325 -25.30 -6.30 -0.44
CA TYR A 325 -23.97 -6.94 -0.29
C TYR A 325 -23.79 -7.51 1.12
#